data_d9e0fc1a9a0533ed24f63550daa7a6fe
#
_entry.id   d9e0fc1a9a0533ed24f63550daa7a6fe
#
_cell.length_a   1.000
_cell.length_b   1.000
_cell.length_c   1.000
_cell.angle_alpha   90.00
_cell.angle_beta   90.00
_cell.angle_gamma   90.00
#
_symmetry.space_group_name_H-M   'P 1'
#
loop_
_entity.id
_entity.type
_entity.pdbx_description
1 polymer ?
#
loop_
_entity_poly.entity_id
_entity_poly.type
_entity_poly.pdbx_seq_one_letter_code
_entity_poly.pdbx_strand_id
1 'polypeptide(L)'
;GGEPKLQRMASVFTIHNLAYQGTFPAEWLAPLGLGPELMSMDALEFWGQISLLKGGIGFSDLITTVSPTYAKEIQTKEYGAGLDGILTARSKDLHGILNGIDTDRWDPRKDPFLPEPFDEGRLEKKEAAKRALVELIGPKTPVDRLARPLVGIVSRLVDQKGFDLIAELAGTLPRFGSVAVL
;
A
#
# COMPACT_ATOMS: atom_id res chain seq x y z
N GLY A 1 -34.83 5.26 9.75
CA GLY A 1 -35.12 6.56 9.16
C GLY A 1 -33.86 7.38 9.12
N GLY A 2 -33.13 7.36 7.97
CA GLY A 2 -31.92 8.17 7.78
C GLY A 2 -32.28 9.67 7.63
N GLU A 3 -31.36 10.55 7.98
CA GLU A 3 -31.52 11.99 7.77
C GLU A 3 -31.74 12.27 6.27
N PRO A 4 -32.77 13.08 5.89
CA PRO A 4 -33.10 13.35 4.49
C PRO A 4 -31.95 13.94 3.66
N LYS A 5 -30.99 14.58 4.30
CA LYS A 5 -29.78 15.13 3.65
C LYS A 5 -28.84 14.03 3.17
N LEU A 6 -28.73 12.92 3.89
CA LEU A 6 -27.83 11.81 3.55
C LEU A 6 -28.36 10.96 2.39
N GLN A 7 -29.66 10.96 2.16
CA GLN A 7 -30.30 10.20 1.08
C GLN A 7 -29.93 10.67 -0.35
N ARG A 8 -29.34 11.87 -0.47
CA ARG A 8 -28.89 12.46 -1.74
C ARG A 8 -27.38 12.47 -1.92
N MET A 9 -26.63 11.92 -0.97
CA MET A 9 -25.17 11.88 -1.04
C MET A 9 -24.74 10.59 -1.71
N ALA A 10 -23.93 10.73 -2.76
CA ALA A 10 -23.19 9.60 -3.31
C ALA A 10 -22.00 9.28 -2.41
N SER A 11 -21.76 7.99 -2.20
CA SER A 11 -20.65 7.46 -1.41
C SER A 11 -19.59 6.82 -2.31
N VAL A 12 -18.32 7.10 -2.05
CA VAL A 12 -17.18 6.46 -2.73
C VAL A 12 -16.33 5.76 -1.68
N PHE A 13 -16.15 4.47 -1.85
CA PHE A 13 -15.30 3.66 -0.98
C PHE A 13 -13.96 3.36 -1.66
N THR A 14 -12.84 3.71 -1.02
CA THR A 14 -11.50 3.49 -1.59
C THR A 14 -10.79 2.33 -0.89
N ILE A 15 -10.43 1.31 -1.66
CA ILE A 15 -9.64 0.17 -1.22
C ILE A 15 -8.17 0.48 -1.47
N HIS A 16 -7.41 0.78 -0.41
CA HIS A 16 -5.97 0.96 -0.49
C HIS A 16 -5.21 -0.36 -0.39
N ASN A 17 -5.69 -1.28 0.45
CA ASN A 17 -5.12 -2.61 0.63
C ASN A 17 -6.21 -3.57 1.12
N LEU A 18 -6.54 -4.55 0.31
CA LEU A 18 -7.60 -5.52 0.58
C LEU A 18 -7.29 -6.47 1.77
N ALA A 19 -6.03 -6.61 2.15
CA ALA A 19 -5.63 -7.45 3.27
C ALA A 19 -6.11 -6.91 4.63
N TYR A 20 -6.43 -5.62 4.73
CA TYR A 20 -6.91 -4.98 5.96
C TYR A 20 -8.42 -4.87 5.97
N GLN A 21 -9.08 -5.98 6.25
CA GLN A 21 -10.53 -6.11 6.09
C GLN A 21 -11.36 -5.54 7.24
N GLY A 22 -10.74 -5.21 8.38
CA GLY A 22 -11.47 -4.74 9.56
C GLY A 22 -12.49 -5.78 10.01
N THR A 23 -12.02 -7.01 10.27
CA THR A 23 -12.86 -8.11 10.76
C THR A 23 -12.98 -8.06 12.27
N PHE A 24 -14.21 -8.21 12.77
CA PHE A 24 -14.52 -8.22 14.20
C PHE A 24 -15.57 -9.30 14.49
N PRO A 25 -15.63 -9.80 15.75
CA PRO A 25 -16.73 -10.66 16.18
C PRO A 25 -18.11 -10.02 15.96
N ALA A 26 -19.14 -10.82 15.68
CA ALA A 26 -20.48 -10.34 15.37
C ALA A 26 -21.12 -9.50 16.49
N GLU A 27 -20.72 -9.72 17.76
CA GLU A 27 -21.15 -8.94 18.90
C GLU A 27 -20.83 -7.43 18.82
N TRP A 28 -19.89 -7.03 17.95
CA TRP A 28 -19.58 -5.62 17.72
C TRP A 28 -20.66 -4.86 16.96
N LEU A 29 -21.61 -5.55 16.32
CA LEU A 29 -22.73 -4.88 15.64
C LEU A 29 -23.49 -3.95 16.60
N ALA A 30 -23.88 -4.44 17.77
CA ALA A 30 -24.66 -3.66 18.72
C ALA A 30 -23.92 -2.43 19.27
N PRO A 31 -22.64 -2.52 19.72
CA PRO A 31 -21.86 -1.35 20.10
C PRO A 31 -21.66 -0.32 18.98
N LEU A 32 -21.63 -0.77 17.72
CA LEU A 32 -21.54 0.11 16.54
C LEU A 32 -22.88 0.73 16.14
N GLY A 33 -23.96 0.41 16.82
CA GLY A 33 -25.32 0.86 16.49
C GLY A 33 -25.88 0.20 15.23
N LEU A 34 -25.35 -0.95 14.82
CA LEU A 34 -25.74 -1.71 13.66
C LEU A 34 -26.69 -2.83 14.05
N GLY A 35 -27.72 -3.06 13.24
CA GLY A 35 -28.72 -4.09 13.50
C GLY A 35 -28.22 -5.50 13.13
N PRO A 36 -28.81 -6.55 13.77
CA PRO A 36 -28.43 -7.94 13.52
C PRO A 36 -28.70 -8.41 12.08
N GLU A 37 -29.57 -7.74 11.34
CA GLU A 37 -29.85 -8.00 9.92
C GLU A 37 -28.62 -7.81 9.03
N LEU A 38 -27.65 -7.02 9.50
CA LEU A 38 -26.38 -6.82 8.78
C LEU A 38 -25.42 -8.01 8.91
N MET A 39 -25.73 -9.01 9.75
CA MET A 39 -25.02 -10.27 9.80
C MET A 39 -25.56 -11.21 8.70
N SER A 40 -25.43 -10.80 7.46
CA SER A 40 -25.86 -11.56 6.29
C SER A 40 -24.79 -11.54 5.19
N MET A 41 -24.84 -12.54 4.30
CA MET A 41 -23.89 -12.67 3.18
C MET A 41 -23.88 -11.46 2.26
N ASP A 42 -24.99 -10.77 2.13
CA ASP A 42 -25.14 -9.58 1.28
C ASP A 42 -24.66 -8.30 1.97
N ALA A 43 -24.33 -8.37 3.28
CA ALA A 43 -23.94 -7.21 4.08
C ALA A 43 -22.53 -7.37 4.68
N LEU A 44 -22.45 -7.53 6.01
CA LEU A 44 -21.17 -7.50 6.74
C LEU A 44 -20.61 -8.90 7.04
N GLU A 45 -21.45 -9.95 6.97
CA GLU A 45 -21.01 -11.29 7.35
C GLU A 45 -19.81 -11.75 6.53
N PHE A 46 -18.78 -12.25 7.19
CA PHE A 46 -17.56 -12.75 6.58
C PHE A 46 -16.94 -13.84 7.46
N TRP A 47 -17.19 -15.10 7.08
CA TRP A 47 -16.70 -16.29 7.79
C TRP A 47 -17.05 -16.31 9.29
N GLY A 48 -18.28 -16.00 9.62
CA GLY A 48 -18.80 -15.95 11.00
C GLY A 48 -18.45 -14.68 11.77
N GLN A 49 -17.73 -13.75 11.14
CA GLN A 49 -17.39 -12.42 11.66
C GLN A 49 -18.06 -11.32 10.83
N ILE A 50 -17.93 -10.08 11.26
CA ILE A 50 -18.25 -8.93 10.41
C ILE A 50 -16.97 -8.41 9.75
N SER A 51 -17.07 -7.99 8.49
CA SER A 51 -16.02 -7.26 7.77
C SER A 51 -16.51 -5.87 7.42
N LEU A 52 -15.88 -4.84 7.98
CA LEU A 52 -16.21 -3.45 7.70
C LEU A 52 -15.84 -3.09 6.25
N LEU A 53 -14.76 -3.66 5.74
CA LEU A 53 -14.35 -3.48 4.34
C LEU A 53 -15.38 -4.06 3.37
N LYS A 54 -15.93 -5.25 3.66
CA LYS A 54 -17.03 -5.83 2.89
C LYS A 54 -18.25 -4.93 2.90
N GLY A 55 -18.59 -4.37 4.06
CA GLY A 55 -19.67 -3.38 4.16
C GLY A 55 -19.40 -2.15 3.30
N GLY A 56 -18.21 -1.61 3.33
CA GLY A 56 -17.80 -0.49 2.48
C GLY A 56 -17.98 -0.82 0.98
N ILE A 57 -17.57 -2.02 0.55
CA ILE A 57 -17.77 -2.48 -0.83
C ILE A 57 -19.26 -2.65 -1.16
N GLY A 58 -20.05 -3.23 -0.26
CA GLY A 58 -21.46 -3.56 -0.50
C GLY A 58 -22.36 -2.34 -0.57
N PHE A 59 -22.14 -1.35 0.31
CA PHE A 59 -23.07 -0.24 0.52
C PHE A 59 -22.65 1.08 -0.16
N SER A 60 -21.44 1.20 -0.72
CA SER A 60 -21.04 2.40 -1.45
C SER A 60 -21.62 2.44 -2.87
N ASP A 61 -21.81 3.63 -3.40
CA ASP A 61 -22.25 3.83 -4.79
C ASP A 61 -21.13 3.51 -5.77
N LEU A 62 -19.91 3.92 -5.48
CA LEU A 62 -18.72 3.64 -6.27
C LEU A 62 -17.59 3.06 -5.40
N ILE A 63 -16.77 2.24 -6.01
CA ILE A 63 -15.58 1.66 -5.38
C ILE A 63 -14.36 2.09 -6.17
N THR A 64 -13.35 2.57 -5.48
CA THR A 64 -12.07 2.87 -6.10
C THR A 64 -10.95 2.05 -5.47
N THR A 65 -9.87 1.84 -6.24
CA THR A 65 -8.64 1.24 -5.73
C THR A 65 -7.43 1.87 -6.38
N VAL A 66 -6.24 1.51 -5.91
CA VAL A 66 -5.00 2.25 -6.15
C VAL A 66 -4.33 2.04 -7.51
N SER A 67 -4.86 1.14 -8.35
CA SER A 67 -4.41 1.01 -9.74
C SER A 67 -5.42 0.26 -10.62
N PRO A 68 -5.42 0.48 -11.96
CA PRO A 68 -6.23 -0.32 -12.89
C PRO A 68 -5.87 -1.81 -12.88
N THR A 69 -4.61 -2.16 -12.67
CA THR A 69 -4.16 -3.54 -12.55
C THR A 69 -4.71 -4.16 -11.28
N TYR A 70 -4.55 -3.49 -10.14
CA TYR A 70 -5.05 -3.97 -8.85
C TYR A 70 -6.57 -4.13 -8.85
N ALA A 71 -7.32 -3.26 -9.52
CA ALA A 71 -8.77 -3.42 -9.70
C ALA A 71 -9.15 -4.75 -10.37
N LYS A 72 -8.32 -5.26 -11.29
CA LYS A 72 -8.50 -6.56 -11.93
C LYS A 72 -8.06 -7.72 -11.02
N GLU A 73 -6.91 -7.58 -10.37
CA GLU A 73 -6.33 -8.59 -9.49
C GLU A 73 -7.25 -8.95 -8.33
N ILE A 74 -7.80 -7.96 -7.62
CA ILE A 74 -8.67 -8.18 -6.44
C ILE A 74 -10.02 -8.84 -6.77
N GLN A 75 -10.37 -8.97 -8.04
CA GLN A 75 -11.53 -9.76 -8.51
C GLN A 75 -11.21 -11.24 -8.72
N THR A 76 -9.96 -11.67 -8.50
CA THR A 76 -9.55 -13.06 -8.64
C THR A 76 -9.47 -13.76 -7.27
N LYS A 77 -9.61 -15.08 -7.25
CA LYS A 77 -9.47 -15.87 -6.02
C LYS A 77 -8.10 -15.73 -5.36
N GLU A 78 -7.07 -15.52 -6.17
CA GLU A 78 -5.68 -15.42 -5.71
C GLU A 78 -5.43 -14.13 -4.91
N TYR A 79 -5.99 -12.99 -5.37
CA TYR A 79 -5.74 -11.68 -4.76
C TYR A 79 -6.96 -11.06 -4.09
N GLY A 80 -8.13 -11.66 -4.23
CA GLY A 80 -9.40 -11.15 -3.71
C GLY A 80 -9.59 -11.33 -2.19
N ALA A 81 -8.70 -12.08 -1.53
CA ALA A 81 -8.73 -12.31 -0.07
C ALA A 81 -10.13 -12.74 0.46
N GLY A 82 -10.86 -13.53 -0.34
CA GLY A 82 -12.23 -13.99 -0.03
C GLY A 82 -13.34 -13.00 -0.37
N LEU A 83 -13.00 -11.82 -0.93
CA LEU A 83 -13.96 -10.79 -1.38
C LEU A 83 -14.08 -10.72 -2.92
N ASP A 84 -13.41 -11.63 -3.64
CA ASP A 84 -13.42 -11.71 -5.10
C ASP A 84 -14.83 -11.80 -5.67
N GLY A 85 -15.74 -12.52 -5.00
CA GLY A 85 -17.13 -12.67 -5.42
C GLY A 85 -17.89 -11.34 -5.43
N ILE A 86 -17.86 -10.58 -4.34
CA ILE A 86 -18.54 -9.28 -4.26
C ILE A 86 -17.86 -8.24 -5.17
N LEU A 87 -16.54 -8.26 -5.29
CA LEU A 87 -15.79 -7.35 -6.17
C LEU A 87 -16.09 -7.63 -7.64
N THR A 88 -16.22 -8.88 -8.04
CA THR A 88 -16.65 -9.27 -9.39
C THR A 88 -18.09 -8.84 -9.67
N ALA A 89 -19.00 -9.05 -8.72
CA ALA A 89 -20.39 -8.62 -8.85
C ALA A 89 -20.51 -7.09 -9.01
N ARG A 90 -19.60 -6.33 -8.33
CA ARG A 90 -19.51 -4.86 -8.39
C ARG A 90 -18.48 -4.33 -9.40
N SER A 91 -18.06 -5.16 -10.36
CA SER A 91 -17.00 -4.80 -11.33
C SER A 91 -17.26 -3.54 -12.14
N LYS A 92 -18.52 -3.21 -12.39
CA LYS A 92 -18.93 -2.00 -13.12
C LYS A 92 -18.72 -0.72 -12.32
N ASP A 93 -18.76 -0.83 -10.99
CA ASP A 93 -18.63 0.27 -10.05
C ASP A 93 -17.19 0.37 -9.49
N LEU A 94 -16.31 -0.58 -9.85
CA LEU A 94 -14.94 -0.67 -9.37
C LEU A 94 -13.95 -0.02 -10.34
N HIS A 95 -13.29 1.05 -9.90
CA HIS A 95 -12.36 1.84 -10.70
C HIS A 95 -10.96 1.87 -10.09
N GLY A 96 -9.95 1.56 -10.89
CA GLY A 96 -8.53 1.68 -10.50
C GLY A 96 -8.00 3.07 -10.82
N ILE A 97 -7.52 3.79 -9.81
CA ILE A 97 -6.95 5.14 -9.94
C ILE A 97 -5.55 5.13 -9.35
N LEU A 98 -4.55 5.46 -10.15
CA LEU A 98 -3.16 5.54 -9.67
C LEU A 98 -2.99 6.69 -8.67
N ASN A 99 -2.25 6.43 -7.60
CA ASN A 99 -1.86 7.48 -6.66
C ASN A 99 -0.98 8.53 -7.36
N GLY A 100 -1.21 9.78 -7.01
CA GLY A 100 -0.34 10.88 -7.44
C GLY A 100 0.96 10.93 -6.65
N ILE A 101 1.91 11.69 -7.17
CA ILE A 101 3.17 12.03 -6.51
C ILE A 101 3.20 13.54 -6.36
N ASP A 102 3.53 14.02 -5.14
CA ASP A 102 3.81 15.42 -4.90
C ASP A 102 5.19 15.76 -5.47
N THR A 103 5.19 16.23 -6.71
CA THR A 103 6.41 16.59 -7.46
C THR A 103 7.09 17.85 -6.94
N ASP A 104 6.41 18.64 -6.11
CA ASP A 104 7.03 19.79 -5.44
C ASP A 104 7.83 19.38 -4.21
N ARG A 105 7.32 18.42 -3.47
CA ARG A 105 7.99 17.88 -2.29
C ARG A 105 9.12 16.90 -2.65
N TRP A 106 8.88 16.04 -3.63
CA TRP A 106 9.83 14.99 -4.06
C TRP A 106 10.64 15.44 -5.29
N ASP A 107 11.27 16.60 -5.16
CA ASP A 107 12.11 17.20 -6.20
C ASP A 107 13.58 17.25 -5.76
N PRO A 108 14.47 16.43 -6.33
CA PRO A 108 15.87 16.41 -5.93
C PRO A 108 16.64 17.69 -6.26
N ARG A 109 16.06 18.60 -7.04
CA ARG A 109 16.65 19.92 -7.33
C ARG A 109 16.56 20.88 -6.15
N LYS A 110 15.63 20.65 -5.23
CA LYS A 110 15.34 21.54 -4.08
C LYS A 110 15.11 20.80 -2.75
N ASP A 111 15.41 19.52 -2.71
CA ASP A 111 15.27 18.71 -1.51
C ASP A 111 16.33 19.13 -0.46
N PRO A 112 15.88 19.66 0.71
CA PRO A 112 16.80 20.16 1.74
C PRO A 112 17.58 19.06 2.46
N PHE A 113 17.20 17.79 2.30
CA PHE A 113 17.87 16.65 2.92
C PHE A 113 19.02 16.10 2.06
N LEU A 114 19.13 16.54 0.81
CA LEU A 114 20.22 16.14 -0.05
C LEU A 114 21.45 17.05 0.19
N PRO A 115 22.65 16.46 0.31
CA PRO A 115 23.90 17.26 0.47
C PRO A 115 24.22 18.09 -0.78
N GLU A 116 23.79 17.62 -1.94
CA GLU A 116 23.93 18.31 -3.22
C GLU A 116 22.69 18.08 -4.09
N PRO A 117 22.05 19.14 -4.59
CA PRO A 117 20.93 19.01 -5.51
C PRO A 117 21.35 18.38 -6.84
N PHE A 118 20.48 17.54 -7.40
CA PHE A 118 20.71 16.93 -8.72
C PHE A 118 19.42 16.90 -9.56
N ASP A 119 19.60 16.66 -10.83
CA ASP A 119 18.52 16.47 -11.82
C ASP A 119 18.91 15.41 -12.84
N GLU A 120 18.06 15.14 -13.80
CA GLU A 120 18.27 14.14 -14.86
C GLU A 120 19.52 14.43 -15.74
N GLY A 121 19.92 15.70 -15.85
CA GLY A 121 21.10 16.13 -16.63
C GLY A 121 22.40 16.08 -15.81
N ARG A 122 22.33 15.87 -14.50
CA ARG A 122 23.48 15.90 -13.57
C ARG A 122 23.39 14.78 -12.52
N LEU A 123 23.18 13.56 -12.99
CA LEU A 123 23.04 12.38 -12.12
C LEU A 123 24.30 12.02 -11.35
N GLU A 124 25.49 12.46 -11.83
CA GLU A 124 26.77 12.28 -11.14
C GLU A 124 26.77 12.93 -9.74
N LYS A 125 26.00 14.00 -9.55
CA LYS A 125 25.85 14.66 -8.24
C LYS A 125 25.15 13.79 -7.20
N LYS A 126 24.39 12.79 -7.62
CA LYS A 126 23.78 11.80 -6.73
C LYS A 126 24.81 10.99 -5.91
N GLU A 127 26.04 10.93 -6.36
CA GLU A 127 27.14 10.31 -5.60
C GLU A 127 27.37 10.98 -4.24
N ALA A 128 27.12 12.29 -4.10
CA ALA A 128 27.23 12.98 -2.82
C ALA A 128 26.18 12.45 -1.83
N ALA A 129 24.94 12.23 -2.28
CA ALA A 129 23.89 11.64 -1.45
C ALA A 129 24.23 10.21 -1.01
N LYS A 130 24.79 9.40 -1.91
CA LYS A 130 25.25 8.05 -1.58
C LYS A 130 26.34 8.05 -0.52
N ARG A 131 27.34 8.94 -0.64
CA ARG A 131 28.41 9.06 0.36
C ARG A 131 27.88 9.47 1.72
N ALA A 132 27.02 10.48 1.78
CA ALA A 132 26.39 10.94 3.02
C ALA A 132 25.54 9.83 3.67
N LEU A 133 24.81 9.06 2.88
CA LEU A 133 24.03 7.94 3.40
C LEU A 133 24.94 6.84 3.96
N VAL A 134 26.02 6.48 3.27
CA VAL A 134 26.97 5.46 3.74
C VAL A 134 27.69 5.90 5.00
N GLU A 135 28.05 7.18 5.13
CA GLU A 135 28.64 7.73 6.37
C GLU A 135 27.65 7.64 7.54
N LEU A 136 26.39 7.91 7.29
CA LEU A 136 25.33 7.88 8.32
C LEU A 136 25.09 6.46 8.85
N ILE A 137 24.99 5.46 7.96
CA ILE A 137 24.57 4.10 8.32
C ILE A 137 25.74 3.12 8.52
N GLY A 138 26.89 3.42 7.95
CA GLY A 138 28.06 2.55 8.00
C GLY A 138 29.39 3.31 7.98
N PRO A 139 29.72 4.09 9.04
CA PRO A 139 30.88 4.99 9.06
C PRO A 139 32.22 4.28 8.87
N LYS A 140 32.30 2.97 8.93
CA LYS A 140 33.50 2.15 8.67
C LYS A 140 33.43 1.41 7.33
N THR A 141 32.56 1.83 6.43
CA THR A 141 32.43 1.17 5.11
C THR A 141 33.69 1.42 4.28
N PRO A 142 34.37 0.37 3.81
CA PRO A 142 35.56 0.50 2.97
C PRO A 142 35.27 1.31 1.69
N VAL A 143 36.24 2.11 1.27
CA VAL A 143 36.09 3.02 0.11
C VAL A 143 35.79 2.28 -1.20
N ASP A 144 36.26 1.04 -1.36
CA ASP A 144 35.98 0.19 -2.51
C ASP A 144 34.48 -0.15 -2.62
N ARG A 145 33.74 -0.18 -1.52
CA ARG A 145 32.30 -0.39 -1.52
C ARG A 145 31.50 0.82 -2.00
N LEU A 146 32.08 2.02 -1.91
CA LEU A 146 31.44 3.22 -2.46
C LEU A 146 31.37 3.19 -3.99
N ALA A 147 32.29 2.50 -4.65
CA ALA A 147 32.26 2.30 -6.10
C ALA A 147 31.17 1.34 -6.59
N ARG A 148 30.62 0.51 -5.69
CA ARG A 148 29.56 -0.47 -6.02
C ARG A 148 28.18 0.14 -5.92
N PRO A 149 27.16 -0.42 -6.60
CA PRO A 149 25.77 -0.01 -6.39
C PRO A 149 25.34 -0.08 -4.93
N LEU A 150 24.56 0.89 -4.50
CA LEU A 150 23.87 0.89 -3.20
C LEU A 150 22.38 0.69 -3.43
N VAL A 151 21.83 -0.37 -2.88
CA VAL A 151 20.40 -0.69 -2.90
C VAL A 151 19.81 -0.27 -1.56
N GLY A 152 18.91 0.70 -1.56
CA GLY A 152 18.18 1.14 -0.38
C GLY A 152 16.81 0.49 -0.31
N ILE A 153 16.43 -0.05 0.85
CA ILE A 153 15.11 -0.59 1.13
C ILE A 153 14.55 0.16 2.33
N VAL A 154 13.50 0.96 2.10
CA VAL A 154 12.79 1.72 3.14
C VAL A 154 11.37 1.20 3.21
N SER A 155 11.07 0.33 4.17
CA SER A 155 9.75 -0.27 4.29
C SER A 155 9.54 -0.96 5.64
N ARG A 156 8.29 -1.25 5.97
CA ARG A 156 7.97 -2.14 7.08
C ARG A 156 8.45 -3.56 6.77
N LEU A 157 8.99 -4.25 7.77
CA LEU A 157 9.44 -5.64 7.66
C LEU A 157 8.23 -6.59 7.70
N VAL A 158 7.53 -6.70 6.58
CA VAL A 158 6.34 -7.56 6.41
C VAL A 158 6.43 -8.31 5.08
N ASP A 159 5.81 -9.48 4.99
CA ASP A 159 5.89 -10.38 3.81
C ASP A 159 5.46 -9.69 2.51
N GLN A 160 4.43 -8.83 2.56
CA GLN A 160 3.97 -8.05 1.40
C GLN A 160 5.05 -7.15 0.77
N LYS A 161 6.18 -6.94 1.44
CA LYS A 161 7.31 -6.13 0.96
C LYS A 161 8.46 -6.97 0.40
N GLY A 162 8.28 -8.29 0.33
CA GLY A 162 9.27 -9.20 -0.25
C GLY A 162 10.53 -9.39 0.58
N PHE A 163 10.45 -9.24 1.91
CA PHE A 163 11.61 -9.45 2.79
C PHE A 163 12.05 -10.92 2.86
N ASP A 164 11.15 -11.85 2.60
CA ASP A 164 11.44 -13.27 2.36
C ASP A 164 12.42 -13.45 1.20
N LEU A 165 12.19 -12.79 0.06
CA LEU A 165 13.09 -12.79 -1.10
C LEU A 165 14.45 -12.17 -0.77
N ILE A 166 14.47 -11.08 0.00
CA ILE A 166 15.71 -10.44 0.44
C ILE A 166 16.51 -11.37 1.36
N ALA A 167 15.84 -12.09 2.27
CA ALA A 167 16.47 -13.05 3.15
C ALA A 167 17.10 -14.23 2.37
N GLU A 168 16.41 -14.78 1.39
CA GLU A 168 16.94 -15.82 0.51
C GLU A 168 18.18 -15.36 -0.28
N LEU A 169 18.17 -14.09 -0.73
CA LEU A 169 19.26 -13.52 -1.51
C LEU A 169 20.39 -12.93 -0.66
N ALA A 170 20.26 -12.89 0.67
CA ALA A 170 21.20 -12.21 1.57
C ALA A 170 22.66 -12.66 1.40
N GLY A 171 22.90 -13.94 1.10
CA GLY A 171 24.23 -14.46 0.81
C GLY A 171 24.81 -14.08 -0.56
N THR A 172 23.95 -13.64 -1.49
CA THR A 172 24.30 -13.35 -2.88
C THR A 172 24.40 -11.85 -3.16
N LEU A 173 23.51 -11.05 -2.58
CA LEU A 173 23.42 -9.61 -2.78
C LEU A 173 24.75 -8.86 -2.55
N PRO A 174 25.60 -9.19 -1.55
CA PRO A 174 26.86 -8.51 -1.33
C PRO A 174 27.87 -8.66 -2.48
N ARG A 175 27.67 -9.61 -3.40
CA ARG A 175 28.52 -9.76 -4.60
C ARG A 175 28.24 -8.67 -5.64
N PHE A 176 27.03 -8.12 -5.67
CA PHE A 176 26.59 -7.13 -6.65
C PHE A 176 26.64 -5.70 -6.12
N GLY A 177 26.51 -5.51 -4.81
CA GLY A 177 26.48 -4.17 -4.23
C GLY A 177 26.35 -4.19 -2.72
N SER A 178 26.09 -3.02 -2.16
CA SER A 178 25.76 -2.84 -0.74
C SER A 178 24.24 -2.72 -0.60
N VAL A 179 23.68 -3.29 0.47
CA VAL A 179 22.24 -3.20 0.76
C VAL A 179 22.05 -2.47 2.09
N ALA A 180 21.24 -1.44 2.09
CA ALA A 180 20.83 -0.70 3.27
C ALA A 180 19.33 -0.94 3.49
N VAL A 181 18.96 -1.43 4.67
CA VAL A 181 17.57 -1.67 5.06
C VAL A 181 17.24 -0.74 6.23
N LEU A 182 16.16 0.04 6.09
CA LEU A 182 15.68 1.02 7.07
C LEU A 182 14.20 0.79 7.38
#